data_ffb86caa22c5fefea9c501d3ed41462a
#
_entry.id   ffb86caa22c5fefea9c501d3ed41462a
#
_cell.length_a   1.000
_cell.length_b   1.000
_cell.length_c   1.000
_cell.angle_alpha   90.00
_cell.angle_beta   90.00
_cell.angle_gamma   90.00
#
_symmetry.space_group_name_H-M   'P 1'
#
loop_
_entity.id
_entity.type
_entity.pdbx_description
1 polymer ?
#
loop_
_entity_poly.entity_id
_entity_poly.type
_entity_poly.pdbx_seq_one_letter_code
_entity_poly.pdbx_strand_id
1 'polypeptide(L)'
;MRSLRDSQRNITIEIEKISDHPFYTMSYYGDDCFEEYLLRGAHSLEDYCAFIDTALVRKPDHPICDNKFGCGAFVAQNADRDILFARNMDCECAIPMLLRRNDTFSYRFLSLVNMAFLDWDESTYDSLESDRKLTLATAYSPSDGINEYGFAVAILTDAAATYPQQNDKITLFDMTLPRLLLNKAKSVEEAIHYTEQYNYFYDVAPLHYMVADASGHSAVIEFVDGKMVVTRAENKYQVVTNFTLFDNPSKTGFGKDRYENILNALGKQEGIISEKEALELLKSNVIPGDEQWSAVYNLTKKTLSVTFLGDDENVHRFQL
;
A
#
# COMPACT_ATOMS: atom_id res chain seq x y z
N MET A 1 -11.98 25.32 -14.83
CA MET A 1 -11.03 24.23 -14.55
C MET A 1 -9.63 24.81 -14.55
N ARG A 2 -8.93 24.81 -13.40
CA ARG A 2 -7.47 25.04 -13.42
C ARG A 2 -6.86 23.82 -14.12
N SER A 3 -6.03 24.02 -15.12
CA SER A 3 -5.35 22.91 -15.76
C SER A 3 -4.37 22.29 -14.76
N LEU A 4 -4.20 20.95 -14.77
CA LEU A 4 -3.15 20.24 -14.03
C LEU A 4 -1.78 20.97 -14.12
N ARG A 5 -1.50 21.61 -15.27
CA ARG A 5 -0.28 22.39 -15.52
C ARG A 5 -0.14 23.62 -14.62
N ASP A 6 -1.23 24.21 -14.13
CA ASP A 6 -1.16 25.42 -13.30
C ASP A 6 -0.96 25.09 -11.82
N SER A 7 -1.50 23.97 -11.34
CA SER A 7 -1.29 23.49 -9.96
C SER A 7 0.10 22.86 -9.76
N GLN A 8 0.67 22.21 -10.77
CA GLN A 8 2.03 21.64 -10.73
C GLN A 8 3.15 22.68 -10.55
N ARG A 9 2.89 23.97 -10.74
CA ARG A 9 3.90 25.03 -10.59
C ARG A 9 4.41 25.21 -9.16
N ASN A 10 3.68 24.74 -8.15
CA ASN A 10 4.03 24.91 -6.74
C ASN A 10 4.43 23.57 -6.06
N ILE A 11 4.71 22.54 -6.84
CA ILE A 11 5.18 21.27 -6.30
C ILE A 11 6.68 21.35 -6.03
N THR A 12 7.07 21.02 -4.81
CA THR A 12 8.47 20.82 -4.42
C THR A 12 8.69 19.35 -4.10
N ILE A 13 9.78 18.80 -4.61
CA ILE A 13 10.16 17.41 -4.47
C ILE A 13 11.61 17.36 -4.04
N GLU A 14 11.89 16.56 -3.00
CA GLU A 14 13.24 16.28 -2.51
C GLU A 14 13.41 14.78 -2.51
N ILE A 15 14.43 14.26 -3.20
CA ILE A 15 14.72 12.83 -3.31
C ILE A 15 16.10 12.57 -2.75
N GLU A 16 16.24 11.51 -1.94
CA GLU A 16 17.49 11.10 -1.34
C GLU A 16 17.64 9.57 -1.45
N LYS A 17 18.81 9.10 -1.89
CA LYS A 17 19.18 7.68 -1.82
C LYS A 17 19.64 7.36 -0.40
N ILE A 18 19.04 6.36 0.23
CA ILE A 18 19.26 6.01 1.64
C ILE A 18 20.31 4.92 1.80
N SER A 19 20.37 3.96 0.87
CA SER A 19 21.31 2.82 0.94
C SER A 19 21.79 2.39 -0.43
N ASP A 20 22.86 1.57 -0.46
CA ASP A 20 23.39 0.96 -1.68
C ASP A 20 22.42 -0.08 -2.28
N HIS A 21 21.65 -0.76 -1.43
CA HIS A 21 20.42 -1.40 -1.90
C HIS A 21 19.48 -0.28 -2.39
N PRO A 22 18.86 -0.38 -3.58
CA PRO A 22 18.13 0.73 -4.19
C PRO A 22 16.90 1.13 -3.37
N PHE A 23 17.15 1.91 -2.32
CA PHE A 23 16.13 2.49 -1.45
C PHE A 23 16.25 4.01 -1.44
N TYR A 24 15.14 4.67 -1.72
CA TYR A 24 15.07 6.12 -1.84
C TYR A 24 13.97 6.69 -0.94
N THR A 25 14.13 7.95 -0.55
CA THR A 25 13.04 8.74 0.06
C THR A 25 12.66 9.88 -0.87
N MET A 26 11.38 10.19 -0.91
CA MET A 26 10.84 11.35 -1.63
C MET A 26 9.94 12.15 -0.69
N SER A 27 10.31 13.40 -0.46
CA SER A 27 9.44 14.38 0.20
C SER A 27 8.68 15.16 -0.86
N TYR A 28 7.36 15.12 -0.80
CA TYR A 28 6.47 15.74 -1.76
C TYR A 28 5.63 16.81 -1.08
N TYR A 29 5.69 18.04 -1.59
CA TYR A 29 4.94 19.19 -1.10
C TYR A 29 4.17 19.82 -2.26
N GLY A 30 2.90 20.12 -2.05
CA GLY A 30 2.08 20.84 -3.02
C GLY A 30 0.80 20.11 -3.39
N ASP A 31 -0.03 20.81 -4.16
CA ASP A 31 -1.29 20.28 -4.67
C ASP A 31 -1.01 19.41 -5.91
N ASP A 32 -1.28 18.12 -5.80
CA ASP A 32 -1.16 17.14 -6.88
C ASP A 32 -2.49 16.88 -7.61
N CYS A 33 -3.52 17.70 -7.35
CA CYS A 33 -4.87 17.57 -7.93
C CYS A 33 -5.58 16.25 -7.60
N PHE A 34 -5.22 15.57 -6.50
CA PHE A 34 -5.84 14.31 -6.15
C PHE A 34 -7.35 14.47 -5.85
N GLU A 35 -7.77 15.58 -5.23
CA GLU A 35 -9.20 15.87 -5.02
C GLU A 35 -9.95 16.03 -6.36
N GLU A 36 -9.32 16.61 -7.39
CA GLU A 36 -9.91 16.69 -8.72
C GLU A 36 -10.05 15.30 -9.36
N TYR A 37 -9.04 14.43 -9.16
CA TYR A 37 -9.12 13.03 -9.58
C TYR A 37 -10.30 12.30 -8.91
N LEU A 38 -10.51 12.47 -7.62
CA LEU A 38 -11.61 11.85 -6.88
C LEU A 38 -12.99 12.31 -7.37
N LEU A 39 -13.09 13.50 -7.95
CA LEU A 39 -14.34 14.03 -8.55
C LEU A 39 -14.55 13.57 -9.99
N ARG A 40 -13.46 13.33 -10.73
CA ARG A 40 -13.51 12.93 -12.13
C ARG A 40 -13.51 11.40 -12.29
N GLY A 41 -12.62 10.73 -11.58
CA GLY A 41 -12.31 9.31 -11.75
C GLY A 41 -11.54 9.00 -13.05
N ALA A 42 -11.44 7.72 -13.32
CA ALA A 42 -10.93 7.13 -14.57
C ALA A 42 -11.60 5.79 -14.81
N HIS A 43 -11.76 5.39 -16.09
CA HIS A 43 -12.40 4.13 -16.47
C HIS A 43 -11.44 3.11 -17.08
N SER A 44 -10.20 3.49 -17.29
CA SER A 44 -9.12 2.64 -17.81
C SER A 44 -7.77 3.18 -17.37
N LEU A 45 -6.73 2.38 -17.51
CA LEU A 45 -5.36 2.83 -17.23
C LEU A 45 -4.97 4.01 -18.15
N GLU A 46 -5.37 3.97 -19.44
CA GLU A 46 -5.11 5.07 -20.39
C GLU A 46 -5.77 6.37 -19.91
N ASP A 47 -7.03 6.33 -19.47
CA ASP A 47 -7.75 7.51 -18.95
C ASP A 47 -7.11 8.02 -17.65
N TYR A 48 -6.68 7.13 -16.75
CA TYR A 48 -5.93 7.48 -15.55
C TYR A 48 -4.59 8.14 -15.89
N CYS A 49 -3.80 7.56 -16.81
CA CYS A 49 -2.53 8.12 -17.26
C CYS A 49 -2.72 9.48 -17.94
N ALA A 50 -3.77 9.64 -18.75
CA ALA A 50 -4.09 10.91 -19.36
C ALA A 50 -4.43 12.00 -18.33
N PHE A 51 -5.09 11.61 -17.21
CA PHE A 51 -5.38 12.53 -16.12
C PHE A 51 -4.11 13.01 -15.43
N ILE A 52 -3.23 12.11 -15.01
CA ILE A 52 -1.99 12.49 -14.31
C ILE A 52 -0.91 13.00 -15.27
N ASP A 53 -1.20 13.05 -16.60
CA ASP A 53 -0.28 13.43 -17.68
C ASP A 53 1.04 12.63 -17.60
N THR A 54 0.93 11.36 -17.22
CA THR A 54 2.04 10.42 -17.22
C THR A 54 1.87 9.44 -18.37
N ALA A 55 2.96 9.17 -19.05
CA ALA A 55 3.03 8.00 -19.90
C ALA A 55 3.43 6.80 -19.02
N LEU A 56 2.50 6.36 -18.15
CA LEU A 56 2.61 5.02 -17.55
C LEU A 56 2.39 3.99 -18.66
N VAL A 57 3.07 4.22 -19.79
CA VAL A 57 3.07 3.29 -20.90
C VAL A 57 3.98 2.15 -20.47
N ARG A 58 3.35 1.05 -20.09
CA ARG A 58 4.03 -0.24 -20.15
C ARG A 58 4.58 -0.39 -21.54
N LYS A 59 5.88 -0.41 -21.67
CA LYS A 59 6.48 -0.92 -22.90
C LYS A 59 6.02 -2.36 -23.05
N PRO A 60 5.37 -2.75 -24.16
CA PRO A 60 4.82 -4.10 -24.31
C PRO A 60 5.86 -5.23 -24.21
N ASP A 61 7.13 -4.91 -24.18
CA ASP A 61 8.26 -5.85 -24.23
C ASP A 61 8.87 -6.20 -22.87
N HIS A 62 8.42 -5.60 -21.77
CA HIS A 62 8.76 -6.08 -20.44
C HIS A 62 7.58 -6.88 -19.90
N PRO A 63 7.70 -8.20 -19.77
CA PRO A 63 6.71 -8.98 -19.05
C PRO A 63 6.68 -8.40 -17.63
N ILE A 64 5.55 -7.81 -17.27
CA ILE A 64 5.25 -7.64 -15.86
C ILE A 64 5.35 -9.03 -15.28
N CYS A 65 6.14 -9.15 -14.24
CA CYS A 65 6.38 -10.39 -13.52
C CYS A 65 5.22 -11.36 -13.67
N ASP A 66 5.48 -12.55 -14.19
CA ASP A 66 4.49 -13.59 -14.32
C ASP A 66 3.77 -13.79 -12.97
N ASN A 67 2.73 -13.01 -12.71
CA ASN A 67 1.68 -13.17 -11.69
C ASN A 67 2.05 -13.79 -10.32
N LYS A 68 3.27 -13.63 -9.85
CA LYS A 68 3.68 -14.10 -8.52
C LYS A 68 3.87 -12.93 -7.56
N PHE A 69 2.78 -12.18 -7.33
CA PHE A 69 2.76 -11.25 -6.22
C PHE A 69 2.39 -12.01 -4.96
N GLY A 70 3.35 -12.15 -4.03
CA GLY A 70 3.07 -12.65 -2.72
C GLY A 70 3.06 -11.49 -1.74
N CYS A 71 1.97 -11.32 -1.03
CA CYS A 71 1.90 -10.36 0.03
C CYS A 71 1.45 -11.07 1.31
N GLY A 72 1.85 -10.53 2.45
CA GLY A 72 1.31 -10.91 3.73
C GLY A 72 1.19 -9.67 4.59
N ALA A 73 0.11 -9.58 5.36
CA ALA A 73 -0.04 -8.50 6.33
C ALA A 73 -0.71 -9.01 7.59
N PHE A 74 -0.38 -8.38 8.72
CA PHE A 74 -1.04 -8.65 9.97
C PHE A 74 -1.07 -7.43 10.90
N VAL A 75 -2.03 -7.44 11.82
CA VAL A 75 -2.11 -6.52 12.95
C VAL A 75 -1.91 -7.29 14.24
N ALA A 76 -1.17 -6.72 15.17
CA ALA A 76 -0.91 -7.27 16.50
C ALA A 76 -0.64 -6.13 17.50
N GLN A 77 -0.33 -6.48 18.75
CA GLN A 77 0.08 -5.52 19.79
C GLN A 77 1.48 -5.85 20.31
N ASN A 78 2.20 -4.84 20.80
CA ASN A 78 3.38 -5.10 21.60
C ASN A 78 3.05 -5.16 23.13
N ALA A 79 4.06 -5.44 23.94
CA ALA A 79 3.90 -5.51 25.40
C ALA A 79 3.47 -4.17 26.02
N ASP A 80 3.80 -3.05 25.38
CA ASP A 80 3.40 -1.69 25.79
C ASP A 80 1.97 -1.34 25.32
N ARG A 81 1.29 -2.26 24.63
CA ARG A 81 -0.01 -2.09 23.98
C ARG A 81 -0.01 -1.16 22.77
N ASP A 82 1.15 -0.86 22.20
CA ASP A 82 1.18 -0.19 20.90
C ASP A 82 0.62 -1.14 19.83
N ILE A 83 -0.13 -0.59 18.91
CA ILE A 83 -0.68 -1.33 17.77
C ILE A 83 0.38 -1.38 16.68
N LEU A 84 0.68 -2.60 16.23
CA LEU A 84 1.61 -2.88 15.14
C LEU A 84 0.84 -3.33 13.90
N PHE A 85 1.10 -2.68 12.78
CA PHE A 85 0.64 -3.08 11.46
C PHE A 85 1.87 -3.52 10.66
N ALA A 86 1.90 -4.77 10.25
CA ALA A 86 3.07 -5.37 9.62
C ALA A 86 2.71 -5.95 8.25
N ARG A 87 3.61 -5.78 7.23
CA ARG A 87 3.36 -6.27 5.88
C ARG A 87 4.63 -6.65 5.14
N ASN A 88 4.53 -7.67 4.28
CA ASN A 88 5.47 -8.00 3.22
C ASN A 88 4.93 -7.59 1.85
N MET A 89 5.77 -6.96 1.04
CA MET A 89 5.62 -6.87 -0.39
C MET A 89 6.58 -7.85 -1.05
N ASP A 90 6.08 -8.97 -1.54
CA ASP A 90 6.87 -9.91 -2.32
C ASP A 90 6.53 -9.71 -3.80
N CYS A 91 7.53 -9.35 -4.59
CA CYS A 91 7.38 -9.07 -6.01
C CYS A 91 8.70 -9.44 -6.70
N GLU A 92 8.64 -10.00 -7.90
CA GLU A 92 9.84 -10.36 -8.68
C GLU A 92 10.77 -9.16 -8.93
N CYS A 93 10.20 -7.95 -8.93
CA CYS A 93 10.97 -6.72 -8.89
C CYS A 93 10.31 -5.73 -7.92
N ALA A 94 11.08 -5.25 -6.95
CA ALA A 94 10.63 -4.23 -6.00
C ALA A 94 11.72 -3.18 -5.83
N ILE A 95 11.42 -1.95 -6.24
CA ILE A 95 12.27 -0.78 -6.02
C ILE A 95 11.54 0.14 -5.05
N PRO A 96 11.84 0.06 -3.75
CA PRO A 96 11.09 0.80 -2.74
C PRO A 96 11.45 2.28 -2.74
N MET A 97 10.41 3.11 -2.70
CA MET A 97 10.49 4.54 -2.44
C MET A 97 9.67 4.86 -1.19
N LEU A 98 10.27 5.49 -0.19
CA LEU A 98 9.53 6.05 0.93
C LEU A 98 9.02 7.44 0.55
N LEU A 99 7.73 7.54 0.27
CA LEU A 99 7.03 8.80 0.05
C LEU A 99 6.66 9.44 1.38
N ARG A 100 7.03 10.70 1.57
CA ARG A 100 6.62 11.57 2.67
C ARG A 100 5.70 12.66 2.15
N ARG A 101 4.49 12.73 2.70
CA ARG A 101 3.58 13.87 2.50
C ARG A 101 3.54 14.69 3.79
N ASN A 102 3.88 15.96 3.68
CA ASN A 102 3.91 16.87 4.83
C ASN A 102 3.48 18.28 4.41
N ASP A 103 2.28 18.38 3.85
CA ASP A 103 1.68 19.65 3.42
C ASP A 103 0.25 19.83 3.98
N THR A 104 -0.43 20.88 3.56
CA THR A 104 -1.77 21.22 4.03
C THR A 104 -2.90 20.72 3.14
N PHE A 105 -2.59 19.97 2.08
CA PHE A 105 -3.57 19.46 1.12
C PHE A 105 -4.12 18.07 1.49
N SER A 106 -3.48 17.40 2.44
CA SER A 106 -3.86 16.07 2.91
C SER A 106 -3.44 15.88 4.36
N TYR A 107 -3.84 14.77 4.99
CA TYR A 107 -3.14 14.33 6.20
C TYR A 107 -1.68 14.03 5.87
N ARG A 108 -0.80 14.29 6.83
CA ARG A 108 0.59 13.86 6.71
C ARG A 108 0.66 12.34 6.75
N PHE A 109 1.50 11.76 5.90
CA PHE A 109 1.68 10.32 5.88
C PHE A 109 3.09 9.90 5.42
N LEU A 110 3.47 8.68 5.79
CA LEU A 110 4.57 7.90 5.23
C LEU A 110 3.98 6.73 4.46
N SER A 111 4.53 6.45 3.29
CA SER A 111 4.07 5.35 2.43
C SER A 111 5.24 4.75 1.69
N LEU A 112 5.26 3.42 1.55
CA LEU A 112 6.14 2.76 0.60
C LEU A 112 5.44 2.64 -0.76
N VAL A 113 6.18 2.94 -1.81
CA VAL A 113 5.74 2.86 -3.21
C VAL A 113 6.70 1.94 -3.95
N ASN A 114 6.18 1.00 -4.73
CA ASN A 114 7.01 0.21 -5.62
C ASN A 114 7.23 0.95 -6.94
N MET A 115 8.42 1.51 -7.13
CA MET A 115 8.77 2.28 -8.32
C MET A 115 8.85 1.41 -9.57
N ALA A 116 9.06 0.10 -9.44
CA ALA A 116 9.04 -0.81 -10.58
C ALA A 116 7.64 -0.86 -11.26
N PHE A 117 6.56 -0.58 -10.51
CA PHE A 117 5.21 -0.46 -11.09
C PHE A 117 5.04 0.80 -11.97
N LEU A 118 5.98 1.73 -11.88
CA LEU A 118 6.02 2.97 -12.65
C LEU A 118 7.08 2.94 -13.76
N ASP A 119 7.56 1.76 -14.15
CA ASP A 119 8.66 1.57 -15.12
C ASP A 119 9.96 2.31 -14.77
N TRP A 120 10.16 2.59 -13.48
CA TRP A 120 11.39 3.22 -13.02
C TRP A 120 12.43 2.17 -12.63
N ASP A 121 13.67 2.39 -13.03
CA ASP A 121 14.82 1.63 -12.62
C ASP A 121 15.96 2.55 -12.14
N GLU A 122 17.00 1.97 -11.54
CA GLU A 122 18.12 2.73 -10.97
C GLU A 122 18.89 3.54 -12.05
N SER A 123 18.86 3.12 -13.31
CA SER A 123 19.52 3.83 -14.43
C SER A 123 18.80 5.14 -14.78
N THR A 124 17.56 5.30 -14.36
CA THR A 124 16.73 6.48 -14.60
C THR A 124 16.63 7.43 -13.40
N TYR A 125 17.39 7.17 -12.32
CA TYR A 125 17.30 7.95 -11.07
C TYR A 125 17.51 9.45 -11.27
N ASP A 126 18.52 9.84 -12.04
CA ASP A 126 18.82 11.26 -12.29
C ASP A 126 17.69 11.98 -13.04
N SER A 127 16.81 11.23 -13.72
CA SER A 127 15.65 11.78 -14.41
C SER A 127 14.44 11.96 -13.50
N LEU A 128 14.38 11.26 -12.35
CA LEU A 128 13.22 11.27 -11.46
C LEU A 128 12.92 12.67 -10.90
N GLU A 129 13.94 13.42 -10.48
CA GLU A 129 13.75 14.79 -9.99
C GLU A 129 13.26 15.75 -11.08
N SER A 130 13.68 15.53 -12.33
CA SER A 130 13.29 16.33 -13.47
C SER A 130 11.99 15.88 -14.13
N ASP A 131 11.59 14.61 -13.92
CA ASP A 131 10.35 14.04 -14.46
C ASP A 131 9.17 14.24 -13.48
N ARG A 132 8.51 15.39 -13.67
CA ARG A 132 7.31 15.73 -12.87
C ARG A 132 6.15 14.74 -13.03
N LYS A 133 6.08 14.05 -14.16
CA LYS A 133 5.02 13.06 -14.41
C LYS A 133 5.22 11.83 -13.55
N LEU A 134 6.44 11.31 -13.51
CA LEU A 134 6.79 10.15 -12.71
C LEU A 134 6.64 10.44 -11.21
N THR A 135 7.07 11.62 -10.76
CA THR A 135 6.90 12.03 -9.36
C THR A 135 5.43 12.20 -8.96
N LEU A 136 4.58 12.68 -9.87
CA LEU A 136 3.15 12.73 -9.65
C LEU A 136 2.56 11.32 -9.56
N ALA A 137 2.94 10.42 -10.47
CA ALA A 137 2.52 9.02 -10.44
C ALA A 137 2.92 8.34 -9.12
N THR A 138 4.13 8.58 -8.60
CA THR A 138 4.58 8.09 -7.30
C THR A 138 3.65 8.55 -6.17
N ALA A 139 3.26 9.82 -6.18
CA ALA A 139 2.35 10.36 -5.17
C ALA A 139 0.94 9.73 -5.22
N TYR A 140 0.53 9.18 -6.35
CA TYR A 140 -0.78 8.55 -6.53
C TYR A 140 -0.81 7.05 -6.19
N SER A 141 0.34 6.39 -6.04
CA SER A 141 0.44 4.93 -6.01
C SER A 141 1.06 4.34 -4.72
N PRO A 142 0.63 4.75 -3.51
CA PRO A 142 1.04 4.09 -2.28
C PRO A 142 0.70 2.60 -2.30
N SER A 143 1.69 1.75 -1.97
CA SER A 143 1.45 0.32 -1.79
C SER A 143 1.00 -0.03 -0.36
N ASP A 144 1.50 0.73 0.61
CA ASP A 144 1.15 0.69 2.03
C ASP A 144 1.51 2.02 2.68
N GLY A 145 1.10 2.23 3.92
CA GLY A 145 1.48 3.44 4.64
C GLY A 145 0.74 3.67 5.95
N ILE A 146 1.16 4.73 6.64
CA ILE A 146 0.59 5.23 7.89
C ILE A 146 0.39 6.74 7.81
N ASN A 147 -0.72 7.26 8.33
CA ASN A 147 -0.94 8.69 8.44
C ASN A 147 -0.80 9.23 9.87
N GLU A 148 -0.88 10.53 10.04
CA GLU A 148 -0.70 11.23 11.31
C GLU A 148 -1.73 10.89 12.40
N TYR A 149 -2.83 10.25 12.04
CA TYR A 149 -3.81 9.73 13.01
C TYR A 149 -3.51 8.31 13.47
N GLY A 150 -2.46 7.67 12.91
CA GLY A 150 -2.12 6.28 13.18
C GLY A 150 -3.06 5.30 12.45
N PHE A 151 -3.68 5.75 11.36
CA PHE A 151 -4.39 4.86 10.43
C PHE A 151 -3.39 4.31 9.42
N ALA A 152 -3.46 3.01 9.14
CA ALA A 152 -2.61 2.32 8.16
C ALA A 152 -3.43 1.52 7.16
N VAL A 153 -2.86 1.35 5.97
CA VAL A 153 -3.41 0.55 4.87
C VAL A 153 -2.30 -0.17 4.12
N ALA A 154 -2.58 -1.36 3.59
CA ALA A 154 -1.72 -2.08 2.64
C ALA A 154 -2.57 -2.75 1.57
N ILE A 155 -2.04 -2.76 0.33
CA ILE A 155 -2.59 -3.53 -0.78
C ILE A 155 -2.07 -4.96 -0.73
N LEU A 156 -2.91 -5.91 -1.13
CA LEU A 156 -2.55 -7.30 -1.43
C LEU A 156 -3.33 -7.74 -2.66
N THR A 157 -2.73 -8.56 -3.52
CA THR A 157 -3.46 -9.12 -4.65
C THR A 157 -4.42 -10.21 -4.21
N ASP A 158 -5.64 -10.19 -4.73
CA ASP A 158 -6.62 -11.26 -4.60
C ASP A 158 -7.21 -11.54 -5.98
N ALA A 159 -6.71 -12.58 -6.65
CA ALA A 159 -7.11 -12.92 -8.02
C ALA A 159 -8.60 -13.31 -8.15
N ALA A 160 -9.28 -13.58 -7.06
CA ALA A 160 -10.71 -13.90 -7.04
C ALA A 160 -11.59 -12.65 -6.87
N ALA A 161 -11.02 -11.50 -6.56
CA ALA A 161 -11.80 -10.30 -6.31
C ALA A 161 -12.54 -9.80 -7.58
N THR A 162 -13.76 -9.34 -7.38
CA THR A 162 -14.62 -8.79 -8.43
C THR A 162 -15.23 -7.48 -7.96
N TYR A 163 -14.80 -6.37 -8.58
CA TYR A 163 -15.21 -5.03 -8.14
C TYR A 163 -16.68 -4.72 -8.47
N PRO A 164 -17.37 -3.99 -7.57
CA PRO A 164 -18.70 -3.46 -7.84
C PRO A 164 -18.66 -2.46 -9.00
N GLN A 165 -19.75 -2.43 -9.80
CA GLN A 165 -19.95 -1.49 -10.88
C GLN A 165 -21.34 -0.87 -10.75
N GLN A 166 -21.45 0.23 -10.00
CA GLN A 166 -22.70 0.95 -9.78
C GLN A 166 -22.75 2.20 -10.65
N ASN A 167 -23.84 2.42 -11.36
CA ASN A 167 -23.97 3.48 -12.38
C ASN A 167 -23.85 4.92 -11.83
N ASP A 168 -24.07 5.11 -10.53
CA ASP A 168 -24.08 6.40 -9.86
C ASP A 168 -22.77 6.74 -9.14
N LYS A 169 -21.79 5.83 -9.19
CA LYS A 169 -20.50 6.02 -8.53
C LYS A 169 -19.37 6.31 -9.52
N ILE A 170 -18.47 7.17 -9.09
CA ILE A 170 -17.22 7.44 -9.79
C ILE A 170 -16.32 6.20 -9.71
N THR A 171 -15.65 5.88 -10.82
CA THR A 171 -14.70 4.75 -10.88
C THR A 171 -13.28 5.26 -10.67
N LEU A 172 -12.53 4.59 -9.79
CA LEU A 172 -11.11 4.88 -9.53
C LEU A 172 -10.23 3.70 -9.95
N PHE A 173 -8.98 3.98 -10.25
CA PHE A 173 -7.95 2.95 -10.34
C PHE A 173 -7.67 2.41 -8.94
N ASP A 174 -7.73 1.11 -8.76
CA ASP A 174 -7.66 0.44 -7.44
C ASP A 174 -6.37 0.74 -6.67
N MET A 175 -5.24 0.91 -7.38
CA MET A 175 -3.96 1.33 -6.80
C MET A 175 -4.01 2.73 -6.13
N THR A 176 -5.03 3.53 -6.40
CA THR A 176 -5.18 4.87 -5.79
C THR A 176 -5.97 4.86 -4.47
N LEU A 177 -6.60 3.73 -4.12
CA LEU A 177 -7.37 3.63 -2.87
C LEU A 177 -6.50 3.85 -1.62
N PRO A 178 -5.29 3.29 -1.48
CA PRO A 178 -4.45 3.60 -0.33
C PRO A 178 -4.16 5.10 -0.19
N ARG A 179 -3.97 5.80 -1.31
CA ARG A 179 -3.78 7.25 -1.30
C ARG A 179 -5.02 7.98 -0.77
N LEU A 180 -6.21 7.61 -1.23
CA LEU A 180 -7.47 8.16 -0.72
C LEU A 180 -7.57 7.96 0.80
N LEU A 181 -7.31 6.75 1.28
CA LEU A 181 -7.45 6.41 2.69
C LEU A 181 -6.41 7.11 3.57
N LEU A 182 -5.14 7.16 3.13
CA LEU A 182 -4.10 7.90 3.85
C LEU A 182 -4.39 9.40 3.93
N ASN A 183 -5.02 9.97 2.90
CA ASN A 183 -5.40 11.39 2.88
C ASN A 183 -6.58 11.72 3.80
N LYS A 184 -7.54 10.81 4.00
CA LYS A 184 -8.86 11.15 4.55
C LYS A 184 -9.30 10.32 5.73
N ALA A 185 -8.86 9.06 5.87
CA ALA A 185 -9.34 8.18 6.93
C ALA A 185 -8.51 8.33 8.22
N LYS A 186 -9.18 8.40 9.36
CA LYS A 186 -8.59 8.39 10.71
C LYS A 186 -8.82 7.07 11.42
N SER A 187 -9.75 6.28 10.91
CA SER A 187 -10.18 5.02 11.52
C SER A 187 -10.57 3.99 10.46
N VAL A 188 -10.68 2.75 10.88
CA VAL A 188 -11.17 1.64 10.06
C VAL A 188 -12.58 1.93 9.53
N GLU A 189 -13.47 2.51 10.34
CA GLU A 189 -14.84 2.84 9.92
C GLU A 189 -14.87 3.91 8.82
N GLU A 190 -14.03 4.94 8.94
CA GLU A 190 -13.92 5.96 7.90
C GLU A 190 -13.32 5.37 6.61
N ALA A 191 -12.35 4.44 6.71
CA ALA A 191 -11.79 3.77 5.56
C ALA A 191 -12.84 2.94 4.79
N ILE A 192 -13.66 2.17 5.51
CA ILE A 192 -14.77 1.41 4.94
C ILE A 192 -15.74 2.38 4.24
N HIS A 193 -16.14 3.45 4.93
CA HIS A 193 -17.06 4.45 4.38
C HIS A 193 -16.53 5.09 3.09
N TYR A 194 -15.25 5.51 3.05
CA TYR A 194 -14.67 6.08 1.83
C TYR A 194 -14.54 5.06 0.70
N THR A 195 -14.20 3.82 1.01
CA THR A 195 -14.10 2.75 -0.01
C THR A 195 -15.45 2.48 -0.65
N GLU A 196 -16.55 2.50 0.10
CA GLU A 196 -17.90 2.28 -0.43
C GLU A 196 -18.38 3.35 -1.42
N GLN A 197 -17.79 4.54 -1.43
CA GLN A 197 -18.25 5.65 -2.26
C GLN A 197 -17.92 5.50 -3.74
N TYR A 198 -17.02 4.59 -4.11
CA TYR A 198 -16.46 4.47 -5.46
C TYR A 198 -16.65 3.09 -6.06
N ASN A 199 -16.60 3.03 -7.38
CA ASN A 199 -16.27 1.82 -8.13
C ASN A 199 -14.77 1.75 -8.35
N TYR A 200 -14.29 0.56 -8.74
CA TYR A 200 -12.86 0.34 -9.00
C TYR A 200 -12.66 -0.40 -10.32
N PHE A 201 -11.53 -0.15 -10.96
CA PHE A 201 -10.98 -0.99 -12.00
C PHE A 201 -9.52 -1.33 -11.65
N TYR A 202 -9.01 -2.41 -12.20
CA TYR A 202 -7.62 -2.83 -12.08
C TYR A 202 -6.99 -3.00 -13.46
N ASP A 203 -5.66 -3.04 -13.49
CA ASP A 203 -4.92 -3.27 -14.74
C ASP A 203 -4.25 -4.65 -14.74
N VAL A 204 -3.50 -5.03 -13.69
CA VAL A 204 -2.76 -6.31 -13.62
C VAL A 204 -3.56 -7.37 -12.90
N ALA A 205 -3.91 -7.13 -11.67
CA ALA A 205 -4.67 -8.03 -10.81
C ALA A 205 -5.48 -7.22 -9.81
N PRO A 206 -6.70 -7.67 -9.50
CA PRO A 206 -7.51 -6.99 -8.51
C PRO A 206 -6.90 -7.13 -7.12
N LEU A 207 -7.24 -6.18 -6.25
CA LEU A 207 -6.69 -6.03 -4.90
C LEU A 207 -7.77 -6.23 -3.84
N HIS A 208 -7.32 -6.66 -2.67
CA HIS A 208 -7.98 -6.42 -1.40
C HIS A 208 -7.07 -5.62 -0.47
N TYR A 209 -7.62 -5.09 0.63
CA TYR A 209 -6.90 -4.12 1.44
C TYR A 209 -6.98 -4.48 2.90
N MET A 210 -5.83 -4.53 3.59
CA MET A 210 -5.81 -4.54 5.04
C MET A 210 -5.75 -3.12 5.55
N VAL A 211 -6.61 -2.79 6.51
CA VAL A 211 -6.65 -1.49 7.19
C VAL A 211 -6.63 -1.69 8.70
N ALA A 212 -5.99 -0.75 9.40
CA ALA A 212 -5.99 -0.72 10.86
C ALA A 212 -5.84 0.71 11.39
N ASP A 213 -6.20 0.92 12.65
CA ASP A 213 -6.04 2.20 13.32
C ASP A 213 -5.40 2.08 14.71
N ALA A 214 -4.98 3.21 15.27
CA ALA A 214 -4.28 3.28 16.56
C ALA A 214 -5.15 2.84 17.76
N SER A 215 -6.46 2.65 17.59
CA SER A 215 -7.33 2.11 18.64
C SER A 215 -7.31 0.57 18.69
N GLY A 216 -6.65 -0.07 17.72
CA GLY A 216 -6.51 -1.52 17.60
C GLY A 216 -7.61 -2.18 16.76
N HIS A 217 -8.49 -1.42 16.13
CA HIS A 217 -9.40 -1.98 15.15
C HIS A 217 -8.64 -2.32 13.87
N SER A 218 -9.03 -3.42 13.24
CA SER A 218 -8.53 -3.82 11.91
C SER A 218 -9.62 -4.50 11.09
N ALA A 219 -9.49 -4.40 9.78
CA ALA A 219 -10.37 -5.06 8.84
C ALA A 219 -9.63 -5.38 7.53
N VAL A 220 -10.12 -6.41 6.84
CA VAL A 220 -9.80 -6.66 5.45
C VAL A 220 -11.01 -6.27 4.61
N ILE A 221 -10.79 -5.36 3.66
CA ILE A 221 -11.79 -4.89 2.71
C ILE A 221 -11.60 -5.72 1.44
N GLU A 222 -12.61 -6.50 1.08
CA GLU A 222 -12.59 -7.46 -0.02
C GLU A 222 -13.73 -7.18 -0.99
N PHE A 223 -13.65 -7.75 -2.20
CA PHE A 223 -14.65 -7.58 -3.23
C PHE A 223 -15.07 -8.94 -3.79
N VAL A 224 -16.25 -9.38 -3.41
CA VAL A 224 -16.77 -10.71 -3.73
C VAL A 224 -18.10 -10.57 -4.47
N ASP A 225 -18.23 -11.23 -5.62
CA ASP A 225 -19.45 -11.20 -6.45
C ASP A 225 -19.95 -9.78 -6.75
N GLY A 226 -19.01 -8.87 -7.07
CA GLY A 226 -19.35 -7.48 -7.39
C GLY A 226 -19.83 -6.65 -6.18
N LYS A 227 -19.49 -7.07 -4.96
CA LYS A 227 -19.86 -6.37 -3.72
C LYS A 227 -18.64 -6.17 -2.84
N MET A 228 -18.56 -5.01 -2.21
CA MET A 228 -17.61 -4.82 -1.12
C MET A 228 -18.07 -5.60 0.11
N VAL A 229 -17.18 -6.37 0.70
CA VAL A 229 -17.36 -7.09 1.95
C VAL A 229 -16.23 -6.76 2.92
N VAL A 230 -16.48 -6.90 4.22
CA VAL A 230 -15.51 -6.51 5.26
C VAL A 230 -15.35 -7.63 6.25
N THR A 231 -14.13 -8.17 6.33
CA THR A 231 -13.76 -9.17 7.33
C THR A 231 -13.03 -8.48 8.49
N ARG A 232 -13.69 -8.39 9.66
CA ARG A 232 -13.13 -7.74 10.86
C ARG A 232 -12.33 -8.72 11.71
N ALA A 233 -11.39 -8.19 12.49
CA ALA A 233 -10.69 -9.00 13.49
C ALA A 233 -11.66 -9.54 14.54
N GLU A 234 -11.58 -10.84 14.81
CA GLU A 234 -12.27 -11.50 15.93
C GLU A 234 -11.42 -11.54 17.20
N ASN A 235 -10.12 -11.32 17.05
CA ASN A 235 -9.11 -11.37 18.12
C ASN A 235 -8.30 -10.05 18.15
N LYS A 236 -7.32 -9.98 19.03
CA LYS A 236 -6.35 -8.87 19.12
C LYS A 236 -5.36 -8.82 17.95
N TYR A 237 -5.48 -9.75 17.02
CA TYR A 237 -4.66 -9.82 15.82
C TYR A 237 -5.51 -10.27 14.63
N GLN A 238 -5.08 -9.88 13.46
CA GLN A 238 -5.69 -10.27 12.18
C GLN A 238 -4.58 -10.53 11.17
N VAL A 239 -4.79 -11.49 10.29
CA VAL A 239 -3.84 -11.88 9.24
C VAL A 239 -4.54 -11.91 7.91
N VAL A 240 -3.84 -11.51 6.85
CA VAL A 240 -4.29 -11.64 5.46
C VAL A 240 -3.10 -11.95 4.55
N THR A 241 -3.35 -12.72 3.50
CA THR A 241 -2.40 -12.98 2.41
C THR A 241 -3.13 -12.83 1.05
N ASN A 242 -2.84 -13.62 0.05
CA ASN A 242 -3.34 -13.41 -1.31
C ASN A 242 -4.56 -14.28 -1.67
N PHE A 243 -5.52 -14.38 -0.77
CA PHE A 243 -6.80 -15.06 -1.03
C PHE A 243 -7.93 -14.42 -0.24
N THR A 244 -9.14 -14.52 -0.76
CA THR A 244 -10.36 -14.01 -0.13
C THR A 244 -10.62 -14.69 1.21
N LEU A 245 -10.75 -13.91 2.29
CA LEU A 245 -11.09 -14.40 3.65
C LEU A 245 -12.59 -14.57 3.84
N PHE A 246 -13.37 -13.67 3.23
CA PHE A 246 -14.84 -13.66 3.38
C PHE A 246 -15.45 -14.95 2.85
N ASP A 247 -16.35 -15.56 3.64
CA ASP A 247 -17.04 -16.82 3.33
C ASP A 247 -16.11 -17.95 2.83
N ASN A 248 -14.87 -17.97 3.35
CA ASN A 248 -13.87 -18.98 3.06
C ASN A 248 -13.43 -19.70 4.36
N PRO A 249 -14.29 -20.56 4.92
CA PRO A 249 -14.04 -21.22 6.20
C PRO A 249 -12.80 -22.13 6.18
N SER A 250 -12.47 -22.68 5.01
CA SER A 250 -11.29 -23.54 4.82
C SER A 250 -10.00 -22.74 4.65
N LYS A 251 -10.08 -21.40 4.51
CA LYS A 251 -8.94 -20.51 4.24
C LYS A 251 -8.03 -21.06 3.15
N THR A 252 -8.62 -21.37 1.99
CA THR A 252 -7.92 -21.92 0.83
C THR A 252 -7.63 -20.84 -0.19
N GLY A 253 -6.43 -20.86 -0.77
CA GLY A 253 -5.99 -19.91 -1.81
C GLY A 253 -4.49 -19.75 -1.81
N PHE A 254 -3.99 -18.86 -2.66
CA PHE A 254 -2.58 -18.56 -2.76
C PHE A 254 -2.06 -17.87 -1.48
N GLY A 255 -0.95 -18.37 -0.93
CA GLY A 255 -0.39 -17.87 0.33
C GLY A 255 -1.07 -18.41 1.61
N LYS A 256 -1.86 -19.51 1.50
CA LYS A 256 -2.44 -20.17 2.66
C LYS A 256 -1.39 -20.61 3.68
N ASP A 257 -0.28 -21.14 3.22
CA ASP A 257 0.85 -21.56 4.06
C ASP A 257 1.42 -20.40 4.86
N ARG A 258 1.64 -19.24 4.24
CA ARG A 258 2.07 -18.00 4.90
C ARG A 258 1.03 -17.50 5.89
N TYR A 259 -0.24 -17.52 5.51
CA TYR A 259 -1.36 -17.18 6.40
C TYR A 259 -1.36 -18.03 7.66
N GLU A 260 -1.31 -19.36 7.51
CA GLU A 260 -1.32 -20.30 8.65
C GLU A 260 -0.08 -20.14 9.53
N ASN A 261 1.10 -19.94 8.94
CA ASN A 261 2.34 -19.73 9.69
C ASN A 261 2.26 -18.48 10.57
N ILE A 262 1.84 -17.35 10.00
CA ILE A 262 1.70 -16.07 10.71
C ILE A 262 0.61 -16.20 11.79
N LEU A 263 -0.55 -16.76 11.45
CA LEU A 263 -1.67 -16.95 12.37
C LEU A 263 -1.27 -17.81 13.59
N ASN A 264 -0.56 -18.92 13.34
CA ASN A 264 -0.09 -19.81 14.40
C ASN A 264 0.98 -19.14 15.28
N ALA A 265 1.88 -18.36 14.72
CA ALA A 265 2.88 -17.63 15.48
C ALA A 265 2.24 -16.59 16.40
N LEU A 266 1.32 -15.78 15.88
CA LEU A 266 0.58 -14.79 16.66
C LEU A 266 -0.33 -15.46 17.71
N GLY A 267 -0.99 -16.56 17.36
CA GLY A 267 -1.84 -17.31 18.29
C GLY A 267 -1.09 -17.85 19.51
N LYS A 268 0.14 -18.34 19.34
CA LYS A 268 1.00 -18.82 20.45
C LYS A 268 1.37 -17.71 21.45
N GLN A 269 1.38 -16.48 21.00
CA GLN A 269 1.74 -15.29 21.77
C GLN A 269 0.51 -14.42 22.11
N GLU A 270 -0.71 -14.93 21.90
CA GLU A 270 -1.97 -14.22 22.14
C GLU A 270 -2.03 -12.84 21.44
N GLY A 271 -1.35 -12.71 20.29
CA GLY A 271 -1.25 -11.48 19.51
C GLY A 271 -0.28 -10.44 20.10
N ILE A 272 0.60 -10.83 21.03
CA ILE A 272 1.60 -9.92 21.63
C ILE A 272 2.96 -10.22 21.01
N ILE A 273 3.52 -9.24 20.28
CA ILE A 273 4.77 -9.38 19.54
C ILE A 273 5.54 -8.05 19.51
N SER A 274 6.85 -8.07 19.66
CA SER A 274 7.68 -6.86 19.50
C SER A 274 7.85 -6.50 18.02
N GLU A 275 8.23 -5.23 17.72
CA GLU A 275 8.53 -4.80 16.35
C GLU A 275 9.63 -5.67 15.69
N LYS A 276 10.64 -6.06 16.47
CA LYS A 276 11.72 -6.94 15.99
C LYS A 276 11.18 -8.31 15.61
N GLU A 277 10.43 -8.96 16.50
CA GLU A 277 9.82 -10.27 16.23
C GLU A 277 8.81 -10.19 15.08
N ALA A 278 8.11 -9.07 14.92
CA ALA A 278 7.20 -8.84 13.80
C ALA A 278 7.96 -8.80 12.46
N LEU A 279 9.11 -8.11 12.39
CA LEU A 279 10.00 -8.14 11.22
C LEU A 279 10.55 -9.56 10.97
N GLU A 280 10.98 -10.29 11.99
CA GLU A 280 11.46 -11.67 11.86
C GLU A 280 10.35 -12.60 11.38
N LEU A 281 9.12 -12.43 11.86
CA LEU A 281 7.97 -13.19 11.39
C LEU A 281 7.63 -12.92 9.93
N LEU A 282 7.69 -11.66 9.49
CA LEU A 282 7.53 -11.29 8.08
C LEU A 282 8.61 -11.96 7.23
N LYS A 283 9.89 -11.80 7.57
CA LYS A 283 11.03 -12.39 6.84
C LYS A 283 10.94 -13.91 6.70
N SER A 284 10.39 -14.60 7.68
CA SER A 284 10.21 -16.06 7.63
C SER A 284 9.01 -16.51 6.77
N ASN A 285 8.23 -15.57 6.24
CA ASN A 285 7.02 -15.80 5.46
C ASN A 285 7.01 -15.08 4.10
N VAL A 286 8.18 -14.95 3.51
CA VAL A 286 8.38 -14.39 2.16
C VAL A 286 8.28 -15.45 1.09
N ILE A 287 8.10 -15.05 -0.16
CA ILE A 287 8.27 -15.93 -1.33
C ILE A 287 9.77 -15.99 -1.66
N PRO A 288 10.40 -17.16 -1.58
CA PRO A 288 11.82 -17.27 -1.88
C PRO A 288 12.13 -16.86 -3.33
N GLY A 289 13.12 -15.99 -3.49
CA GLY A 289 13.60 -15.53 -4.79
C GLY A 289 12.92 -14.26 -5.31
N ASP A 290 11.89 -13.76 -4.62
CA ASP A 290 11.29 -12.47 -4.93
C ASP A 290 12.05 -11.34 -4.22
N GLU A 291 12.21 -10.21 -4.88
CA GLU A 291 12.65 -8.98 -4.25
C GLU A 291 11.51 -8.41 -3.40
N GLN A 292 11.83 -7.84 -2.22
CA GLN A 292 10.79 -7.51 -1.26
C GLN A 292 11.23 -6.47 -0.23
N TRP A 293 10.23 -5.91 0.44
CA TRP A 293 10.42 -5.29 1.74
C TRP A 293 9.51 -5.89 2.80
N SER A 294 10.01 -5.85 4.03
CA SER A 294 9.25 -6.13 5.25
C SER A 294 9.12 -4.85 6.05
N ALA A 295 7.91 -4.41 6.30
CA ALA A 295 7.60 -3.16 6.99
C ALA A 295 6.75 -3.38 8.22
N VAL A 296 7.09 -2.72 9.34
CA VAL A 296 6.30 -2.67 10.57
C VAL A 296 6.02 -1.22 10.91
N TYR A 297 4.75 -0.86 10.88
CA TYR A 297 4.23 0.43 11.30
C TYR A 297 3.74 0.33 12.75
N ASN A 298 4.29 1.14 13.64
CA ASN A 298 3.75 1.33 14.98
C ASN A 298 2.69 2.44 14.92
N LEU A 299 1.42 2.07 14.93
CA LEU A 299 0.30 3.00 14.72
C LEU A 299 0.14 3.97 15.90
N THR A 300 0.52 3.54 17.10
CA THR A 300 0.47 4.36 18.31
C THR A 300 1.55 5.44 18.30
N LYS A 301 2.78 5.06 17.97
CA LYS A 301 3.95 5.96 17.93
C LYS A 301 4.12 6.66 16.58
N LYS A 302 3.45 6.18 15.52
CA LYS A 302 3.54 6.69 14.14
C LYS A 302 4.96 6.59 13.59
N THR A 303 5.57 5.42 13.77
CA THR A 303 6.89 5.09 13.26
C THR A 303 6.80 3.97 12.24
N LEU A 304 7.78 3.90 11.35
CA LEU A 304 8.00 2.84 10.40
C LEU A 304 9.39 2.23 10.64
N SER A 305 9.43 0.91 10.77
CA SER A 305 10.66 0.10 10.68
C SER A 305 10.57 -0.75 9.42
N VAL A 306 11.54 -0.65 8.51
CA VAL A 306 11.56 -1.36 7.24
C VAL A 306 12.92 -1.99 6.98
N THR A 307 12.91 -3.14 6.35
CA THR A 307 14.09 -3.87 5.87
C THR A 307 13.81 -4.43 4.48
N PHE A 308 14.87 -4.72 3.73
CA PHE A 308 14.81 -5.18 2.34
C PHE A 308 15.53 -6.52 2.20
N LEU A 309 15.12 -7.32 1.21
CA LEU A 309 15.84 -8.55 0.87
C LEU A 309 17.30 -8.21 0.49
N GLY A 310 18.25 -8.95 1.06
CA GLY A 310 19.70 -8.70 0.86
C GLY A 310 20.29 -7.59 1.73
N ASP A 311 19.47 -6.84 2.47
CA ASP A 311 19.88 -5.84 3.47
C ASP A 311 19.25 -6.14 4.84
N ASP A 312 19.11 -7.41 5.16
CA ASP A 312 18.38 -7.90 6.31
C ASP A 312 18.94 -7.47 7.68
N GLU A 313 20.21 -7.10 7.75
CA GLU A 313 20.85 -6.64 8.98
C GLU A 313 20.55 -5.16 9.26
N ASN A 314 20.15 -4.40 8.22
CA ASN A 314 19.86 -2.98 8.33
C ASN A 314 18.35 -2.75 8.44
N VAL A 315 17.92 -2.27 9.59
CA VAL A 315 16.54 -1.82 9.80
C VAL A 315 16.50 -0.30 9.72
N HIS A 316 15.91 0.20 8.64
CA HIS A 316 15.70 1.64 8.47
C HIS A 316 14.49 2.10 9.29
N ARG A 317 14.63 3.20 10.04
CA ARG A 317 13.56 3.71 10.91
C ARG A 317 13.21 5.14 10.57
N PHE A 318 11.90 5.39 10.49
CA PHE A 318 11.36 6.70 10.15
C PHE A 318 10.25 7.07 11.12
N GLN A 319 10.13 8.37 11.37
CA GLN A 319 9.08 8.98 12.19
C GLN A 319 8.23 9.89 11.29
N LEU A 320 6.90 9.86 11.48
CA LEU A 320 5.98 10.77 10.81
C LEU A 320 5.88 12.11 11.53
#